data_e52a4a1c87d040618e7adc1c0d882163
#
_entry.id   e52a4a1c87d040618e7adc1c0d882163
#
_cell.length_a   1.000
_cell.length_b   1.000
_cell.length_c   1.000
_cell.angle_alpha   90.00
_cell.angle_beta   90.00
_cell.angle_gamma   90.00
#
_symmetry.space_group_name_H-M   'P 1'
#
loop_
_entity.id
_entity.type
_entity.pdbx_description
1 polymer ?
#
loop_
_entity_poly.entity_id
_entity_poly.type
_entity_poly.pdbx_seq_one_letter_code
_entity_poly.pdbx_strand_id
1 'polypeptide(L)'
;LVVSNTQPENPYNKLGFYLSSHPIPDERSVNAAKEVVSILENAGEKDLVIFLISGGGSALLALPAPGISIEDKRKATETLLRSGVDKYGLNAVRKHISQIKGGGLLKKALPAKVITLLLSNAVSDRLDAIASGPTVPDPTTFEDAW
;
A
#
# COMPACT_ATOMS: atom_id res chain seq x y z
N LEU A 1 -12.45 -6.01 5.25
CA LEU A 1 -12.51 -4.82 4.40
C LEU A 1 -11.94 -5.15 3.02
N VAL A 2 -12.59 -4.71 1.97
CA VAL A 2 -12.12 -4.80 0.56
C VAL A 2 -11.90 -3.39 0.03
N VAL A 3 -10.77 -3.18 -0.64
CA VAL A 3 -10.46 -1.93 -1.35
C VAL A 3 -10.26 -2.23 -2.83
N SER A 4 -11.03 -1.61 -3.69
CA SER A 4 -11.01 -1.85 -5.15
C SER A 4 -11.35 -0.57 -5.91
N ASN A 5 -11.02 -0.52 -7.20
CA ASN A 5 -11.45 0.54 -8.12
C ASN A 5 -12.79 0.27 -8.80
N THR A 6 -13.38 -0.89 -8.56
CA THR A 6 -14.70 -1.27 -9.07
C THR A 6 -15.56 -1.78 -7.93
N GLN A 7 -16.86 -1.44 -7.94
CA GLN A 7 -17.81 -2.01 -7.00
C GLN A 7 -18.21 -3.42 -7.45
N PRO A 8 -18.35 -4.37 -6.51
CA PRO A 8 -18.90 -5.68 -6.85
C PRO A 8 -20.39 -5.55 -7.20
N GLU A 9 -20.85 -6.30 -8.19
CA GLU A 9 -22.27 -6.38 -8.55
C GLU A 9 -23.14 -6.88 -7.39
N ASN A 10 -22.61 -7.82 -6.61
CA ASN A 10 -23.24 -8.38 -5.42
C ASN A 10 -22.33 -8.14 -4.21
N PRO A 11 -22.58 -7.09 -3.39
CA PRO A 11 -21.78 -6.83 -2.20
C PRO A 11 -21.99 -7.96 -1.17
N TYR A 12 -20.89 -8.43 -0.62
CA TYR A 12 -20.92 -9.42 0.46
C TYR A 12 -21.37 -8.76 1.77
N ASN A 13 -22.46 -9.21 2.37
CA ASN A 13 -23.07 -8.62 3.57
C ASN A 13 -22.15 -8.51 4.79
N LYS A 14 -21.04 -9.25 4.81
CA LYS A 14 -20.08 -9.26 5.94
C LYS A 14 -18.78 -8.52 5.65
N LEU A 15 -18.61 -7.95 4.46
CA LEU A 15 -17.39 -7.25 4.07
C LEU A 15 -17.66 -5.77 3.86
N GLY A 16 -16.97 -4.93 4.62
CA GLY A 16 -16.87 -3.50 4.30
C GLY A 16 -16.19 -3.31 2.95
N PHE A 17 -16.63 -2.37 2.15
CA PHE A 17 -16.11 -2.10 0.82
C PHE A 17 -15.77 -0.62 0.65
N TYR A 18 -14.55 -0.35 0.15
CA TYR A 18 -14.09 0.99 -0.19
C TYR A 18 -13.75 1.08 -1.68
N LEU A 19 -14.42 2.01 -2.37
CA LEU A 19 -14.06 2.38 -3.73
C LEU A 19 -12.86 3.32 -3.70
N SER A 20 -11.79 2.92 -4.36
CA SER A 20 -10.54 3.66 -4.42
C SER A 20 -10.11 3.95 -5.85
N SER A 21 -8.97 4.63 -6.04
CA SER A 21 -8.48 5.08 -7.33
C SER A 21 -7.32 4.24 -7.85
N HIS A 22 -7.36 3.92 -9.14
CA HIS A 22 -6.32 3.21 -9.86
C HIS A 22 -6.35 3.59 -11.35
N PRO A 23 -5.24 3.79 -12.04
CA PRO A 23 -3.85 3.59 -11.61
C PRO A 23 -3.22 4.75 -10.84
N ILE A 24 -3.87 5.90 -10.78
CA ILE A 24 -3.37 7.11 -10.12
C ILE A 24 -4.08 7.25 -8.76
N PRO A 25 -3.34 7.31 -7.64
CA PRO A 25 -3.95 7.49 -6.33
C PRO A 25 -4.53 8.90 -6.17
N ASP A 26 -5.62 9.00 -5.41
CA ASP A 26 -6.27 10.25 -5.03
C ASP A 26 -6.74 10.20 -3.57
N GLU A 27 -7.56 11.16 -3.13
CA GLU A 27 -8.10 11.21 -1.78
C GLU A 27 -8.90 9.96 -1.39
N ARG A 28 -9.51 9.26 -2.34
CA ARG A 28 -10.18 7.97 -2.08
C ARG A 28 -9.17 6.92 -1.61
N SER A 29 -7.98 6.90 -2.22
CA SER A 29 -6.89 6.00 -1.82
C SER A 29 -6.36 6.32 -0.41
N VAL A 30 -6.35 7.60 -0.05
CA VAL A 30 -5.96 8.06 1.29
C VAL A 30 -7.00 7.64 2.33
N ASN A 31 -8.28 7.88 2.03
CA ASN A 31 -9.37 7.53 2.93
C ASN A 31 -9.47 6.02 3.15
N ALA A 32 -9.35 5.21 2.08
CA ALA A 32 -9.28 3.76 2.19
C ALA A 32 -8.09 3.30 3.04
N ALA A 33 -6.93 3.94 2.88
CA ALA A 33 -5.74 3.61 3.67
C ALA A 33 -5.89 3.98 5.15
N LYS A 34 -6.52 5.11 5.47
CA LYS A 34 -6.84 5.50 6.85
C LYS A 34 -7.76 4.50 7.52
N GLU A 35 -8.77 4.02 6.80
CA GLU A 35 -9.69 3.01 7.32
C GLU A 35 -8.98 1.68 7.58
N VAL A 36 -8.15 1.22 6.65
CA VAL A 36 -7.31 0.03 6.87
C VAL A 36 -6.44 0.20 8.10
N VAL A 37 -5.76 1.33 8.25
CA VAL A 37 -4.91 1.62 9.42
C VAL A 37 -5.73 1.60 10.70
N SER A 38 -6.91 2.23 10.73
CA SER A 38 -7.79 2.20 11.89
C SER A 38 -8.18 0.79 12.32
N ILE A 39 -8.50 -0.08 11.36
CA ILE A 39 -8.79 -1.50 11.66
C ILE A 39 -7.55 -2.19 12.26
N LEU A 40 -6.37 -1.98 11.69
CA LEU A 40 -5.14 -2.61 12.14
C LEU A 40 -4.71 -2.15 13.54
N GLU A 41 -4.82 -0.86 13.83
CA GLU A 41 -4.46 -0.29 15.14
C GLU A 41 -5.40 -0.75 16.27
N ASN A 42 -6.59 -1.28 15.94
CA ASN A 42 -7.50 -1.90 16.90
C ASN A 42 -7.28 -3.41 17.07
N ALA A 43 -6.39 -4.03 16.27
CA ALA A 43 -6.09 -5.45 16.39
C ALA A 43 -5.08 -5.70 17.52
N GLY A 44 -5.33 -6.73 18.33
CA GLY A 44 -4.52 -7.11 19.48
C GLY A 44 -3.85 -8.47 19.35
N GLU A 45 -3.11 -8.89 20.39
CA GLU A 45 -2.34 -10.15 20.42
C GLU A 45 -3.17 -11.41 20.11
N LYS A 46 -4.48 -11.37 20.39
CA LYS A 46 -5.38 -12.51 20.17
C LYS A 46 -5.99 -12.54 18.77
N ASP A 47 -5.75 -11.48 17.98
CA ASP A 47 -6.31 -11.35 16.65
C ASP A 47 -5.39 -11.95 15.59
N LEU A 48 -5.99 -12.36 14.49
CA LEU A 48 -5.32 -12.77 13.27
C LEU A 48 -5.73 -11.83 12.15
N VAL A 49 -4.75 -11.11 11.61
CA VAL A 49 -4.92 -10.26 10.44
C VAL A 49 -4.48 -11.03 9.20
N ILE A 50 -5.36 -11.14 8.23
CA ILE A 50 -5.05 -11.77 6.94
C ILE A 50 -5.10 -10.71 5.85
N PHE A 51 -3.95 -10.43 5.23
CA PHE A 51 -3.87 -9.56 4.06
C PHE A 51 -3.98 -10.40 2.78
N LEU A 52 -4.89 -10.00 1.90
CA LEU A 52 -5.01 -10.50 0.54
C LEU A 52 -4.62 -9.38 -0.41
N ILE A 53 -3.45 -9.47 -1.03
CA ILE A 53 -2.89 -8.39 -1.84
C ILE A 53 -2.68 -8.87 -3.27
N SER A 54 -3.18 -8.09 -4.21
CA SER A 54 -3.01 -8.32 -5.65
C SER A 54 -2.40 -7.09 -6.34
N GLY A 55 -2.23 -7.16 -7.65
CA GLY A 55 -1.77 -6.04 -8.47
C GLY A 55 -2.62 -4.78 -8.29
N GLY A 56 -2.03 -3.60 -8.47
CA GLY A 56 -2.72 -2.32 -8.30
C GLY A 56 -2.74 -1.76 -6.88
N GLY A 57 -2.46 -2.57 -5.84
CA GLY A 57 -2.52 -2.18 -4.43
C GLY A 57 -1.71 -0.92 -4.08
N SER A 58 -0.67 -0.63 -4.84
CA SER A 58 0.17 0.57 -4.62
C SER A 58 -0.58 1.89 -4.84
N ALA A 59 -1.56 1.91 -5.76
CA ALA A 59 -2.41 3.06 -6.03
C ALA A 59 -3.69 3.01 -5.19
N LEU A 60 -4.28 1.83 -5.02
CA LEU A 60 -5.52 1.64 -4.26
C LEU A 60 -5.37 2.04 -2.78
N LEU A 61 -4.20 1.81 -2.19
CA LEU A 61 -3.87 2.26 -0.83
C LEU A 61 -2.68 3.19 -0.86
N ALA A 62 -2.91 4.47 -0.58
CA ALA A 62 -1.87 5.48 -0.54
C ALA A 62 -2.04 6.35 0.71
N LEU A 63 -1.10 6.25 1.64
CA LEU A 63 -1.03 7.11 2.81
C LEU A 63 0.34 7.80 2.82
N PRO A 64 0.42 9.08 2.42
CA PRO A 64 1.67 9.82 2.42
C PRO A 64 2.29 9.93 3.83
N ALA A 65 3.61 10.10 3.88
CA ALA A 65 4.30 10.42 5.12
C ALA A 65 3.83 11.78 5.69
N PRO A 66 3.95 12.02 7.01
CA PRO A 66 3.58 13.29 7.61
C PRO A 66 4.24 14.47 6.90
N GLY A 67 3.48 15.53 6.62
CA GLY A 67 3.95 16.72 5.92
C GLY A 67 3.97 16.61 4.39
N ILE A 68 3.62 15.46 3.83
CA ILE A 68 3.52 15.24 2.38
C ILE A 68 2.06 15.07 1.99
N SER A 69 1.61 15.84 1.00
CA SER A 69 0.26 15.67 0.44
C SER A 69 0.19 14.51 -0.56
N ILE A 70 -1.01 14.04 -0.86
CA ILE A 70 -1.19 13.05 -1.94
C ILE A 70 -0.77 13.62 -3.29
N GLU A 71 -0.93 14.92 -3.49
CA GLU A 71 -0.52 15.62 -4.70
C GLU A 71 1.00 15.67 -4.86
N ASP A 72 1.73 15.94 -3.77
CA ASP A 72 3.20 15.92 -3.78
C ASP A 72 3.72 14.51 -4.10
N LYS A 73 3.09 13.49 -3.51
CA LYS A 73 3.41 12.08 -3.79
C LYS A 73 3.15 11.72 -5.26
N ARG A 74 2.08 12.23 -5.87
CA ARG A 74 1.79 12.05 -7.31
C ARG A 74 2.85 12.73 -8.16
N LYS A 75 3.14 14.01 -7.90
CA LYS A 75 4.17 14.78 -8.63
C LYS A 75 5.54 14.10 -8.56
N ALA A 76 5.96 13.66 -7.38
CA ALA A 76 7.21 12.91 -7.23
C ALA A 76 7.22 11.64 -8.09
N THR A 77 6.14 10.86 -8.06
CA THR A 77 6.01 9.64 -8.88
C THR A 77 6.07 9.96 -10.38
N GLU A 78 5.34 10.99 -10.84
CA GLU A 78 5.34 11.41 -12.25
C GLU A 78 6.72 11.90 -12.71
N THR A 79 7.40 12.68 -11.87
CA THR A 79 8.75 13.17 -12.16
C THR A 79 9.74 12.02 -12.32
N LEU A 80 9.70 11.06 -11.41
CA LEU A 80 10.56 9.87 -11.46
C LEU A 80 10.28 9.01 -12.70
N LEU A 81 9.01 8.82 -13.06
CA LEU A 81 8.65 8.08 -14.27
C LEU A 81 9.18 8.77 -15.54
N ARG A 82 9.12 10.11 -15.60
CA ARG A 82 9.64 10.90 -16.73
C ARG A 82 11.17 10.89 -16.81
N SER A 83 11.87 10.77 -15.68
CA SER A 83 13.33 10.71 -15.64
C SER A 83 13.90 9.36 -16.10
N GLY A 84 13.03 8.36 -16.32
CA GLY A 84 13.45 7.03 -16.76
C GLY A 84 14.06 6.18 -15.64
N VAL A 85 13.85 6.55 -14.36
CA VAL A 85 14.30 5.75 -13.23
C VAL A 85 13.68 4.36 -13.30
N ASP A 86 14.43 3.35 -12.93
CA ASP A 86 13.94 1.98 -12.92
C ASP A 86 12.89 1.74 -11.81
N LYS A 87 12.27 0.57 -11.84
CA LYS A 87 11.24 0.22 -10.85
C LYS A 87 11.77 0.16 -9.41
N TYR A 88 13.07 -0.09 -9.23
CA TYR A 88 13.69 -0.17 -7.90
C TYR A 88 13.82 1.21 -7.29
N GLY A 89 14.43 2.15 -8.00
CA GLY A 89 14.54 3.54 -7.58
C GLY A 89 13.16 4.18 -7.36
N LEU A 90 12.24 3.97 -8.31
CA LEU A 90 10.86 4.45 -8.15
C LEU A 90 10.20 3.90 -6.86
N ASN A 91 10.34 2.61 -6.57
CA ASN A 91 9.76 2.00 -5.39
C ASN A 91 10.49 2.41 -4.10
N ALA A 92 11.82 2.62 -4.13
CA ALA A 92 12.56 3.15 -3.00
C ALA A 92 11.97 4.50 -2.56
N VAL A 93 11.86 5.47 -3.46
CA VAL A 93 11.23 6.77 -3.15
C VAL A 93 9.80 6.59 -2.65
N ARG A 94 8.96 5.83 -3.36
CA ARG A 94 7.54 5.64 -3.01
C ARG A 94 7.34 5.02 -1.63
N LYS A 95 8.24 4.14 -1.18
CA LYS A 95 8.22 3.55 0.16
C LYS A 95 8.58 4.58 1.22
N HIS A 96 9.66 5.35 1.01
CA HIS A 96 10.16 6.33 1.97
C HIS A 96 9.24 7.54 2.18
N ILE A 97 8.39 7.89 1.20
CA ILE A 97 7.37 8.93 1.34
C ILE A 97 5.97 8.36 1.68
N SER A 98 5.91 7.20 2.38
CA SER A 98 4.65 6.51 2.71
C SER A 98 4.67 5.94 4.12
N GLN A 99 3.52 6.02 4.79
CA GLN A 99 3.33 5.42 6.12
C GLN A 99 3.00 3.93 6.07
N ILE A 100 2.56 3.41 4.92
CA ILE A 100 1.97 2.07 4.81
C ILE A 100 2.73 1.12 3.87
N LYS A 101 3.72 1.61 3.13
CA LYS A 101 4.57 0.80 2.25
C LYS A 101 5.82 0.35 2.99
N GLY A 102 6.59 -0.58 2.39
CA GLY A 102 7.84 -1.07 2.99
C GLY A 102 7.66 -1.63 4.41
N GLY A 103 6.65 -2.45 4.63
CA GLY A 103 6.32 -3.02 5.94
C GLY A 103 5.47 -2.12 6.83
N GLY A 104 5.03 -0.95 6.35
CA GLY A 104 4.25 0.00 7.15
C GLY A 104 2.94 -0.57 7.68
N LEU A 105 2.17 -1.32 6.86
CA LEU A 105 0.95 -1.97 7.33
C LEU A 105 1.22 -3.10 8.33
N LEU A 106 2.31 -3.85 8.14
CA LEU A 106 2.70 -4.87 9.11
C LEU A 106 2.96 -4.24 10.49
N LYS A 107 3.72 -3.12 10.53
CA LYS A 107 3.98 -2.40 11.78
C LYS A 107 2.70 -1.92 12.46
N LYS A 108 1.71 -1.48 11.69
CA LYS A 108 0.41 -1.03 12.20
C LYS A 108 -0.46 -2.18 12.75
N ALA A 109 -0.26 -3.38 12.26
CA ALA A 109 -1.00 -4.56 12.71
C ALA A 109 -0.44 -5.19 14.00
N LEU A 110 0.76 -4.82 14.42
CA LEU A 110 1.34 -5.35 15.67
C LEU A 110 0.54 -4.86 16.88
N PRO A 111 0.31 -5.72 17.90
CA PRO A 111 0.91 -7.05 18.12
C PRO A 111 0.11 -8.23 17.56
N ALA A 112 -0.88 -8.03 16.71
CA ALA A 112 -1.65 -9.11 16.11
C ALA A 112 -0.79 -10.06 15.28
N LYS A 113 -1.22 -11.32 15.14
CA LYS A 113 -0.62 -12.26 14.21
C LYS A 113 -0.99 -11.87 12.78
N VAL A 114 -0.02 -11.91 11.86
CA VAL A 114 -0.24 -11.49 10.48
C VAL A 114 0.09 -12.61 9.51
N ILE A 115 -0.83 -12.85 8.58
CA ILE A 115 -0.63 -13.70 7.39
C ILE A 115 -0.86 -12.84 6.16
N THR A 116 0.06 -12.87 5.20
CA THR A 116 -0.10 -12.16 3.93
C THR A 116 -0.09 -13.16 2.78
N LEU A 117 -1.14 -13.14 1.97
CA LEU A 117 -1.25 -13.86 0.72
C LEU A 117 -1.13 -12.85 -0.43
N LEU A 118 -0.14 -13.07 -1.29
CA LEU A 118 0.19 -12.19 -2.40
C LEU A 118 -0.11 -12.88 -3.72
N LEU A 119 -0.90 -12.24 -4.57
CA LEU A 119 -1.06 -12.64 -5.96
C LEU A 119 -0.15 -11.77 -6.83
N SER A 120 0.95 -12.38 -7.32
CA SER A 120 1.91 -11.69 -8.19
C SER A 120 1.53 -11.84 -9.65
N ASN A 121 1.64 -10.73 -10.38
CA ASN A 121 1.65 -10.71 -11.86
C ASN A 121 3.02 -10.24 -12.38
N ALA A 122 4.04 -10.20 -11.54
CA ALA A 122 5.39 -9.74 -11.87
C ALA A 122 6.32 -10.93 -12.11
N VAL A 123 7.14 -10.83 -13.13
CA VAL A 123 8.06 -11.91 -13.56
C VAL A 123 9.13 -12.23 -12.49
N SER A 124 9.42 -11.30 -11.56
CA SER A 124 10.50 -11.46 -10.58
C SER A 124 10.07 -11.95 -9.21
N ASP A 125 8.77 -12.09 -8.94
CA ASP A 125 8.17 -12.52 -7.65
C ASP A 125 8.76 -11.87 -6.39
N ARG A 126 9.38 -10.70 -6.52
CA ARG A 126 9.90 -9.94 -5.37
C ARG A 126 8.75 -9.40 -4.53
N LEU A 127 8.62 -9.93 -3.31
CA LEU A 127 7.52 -9.59 -2.39
C LEU A 127 7.50 -8.10 -2.01
N ASP A 128 8.67 -7.46 -1.92
CA ASP A 128 8.81 -6.04 -1.61
C ASP A 128 8.39 -5.12 -2.77
N ALA A 129 8.26 -5.67 -3.99
CA ALA A 129 7.79 -4.93 -5.16
C ALA A 129 6.26 -5.00 -5.35
N ILE A 130 5.61 -6.07 -4.87
CA ILE A 130 4.16 -6.24 -4.98
C ILE A 130 3.47 -5.21 -4.08
N ALA A 131 2.63 -4.36 -4.66
CA ALA A 131 1.98 -3.23 -3.98
C ALA A 131 2.95 -2.32 -3.20
N SER A 132 4.25 -2.33 -3.53
CA SER A 132 5.36 -1.68 -2.80
C SER A 132 5.57 -2.24 -1.37
N GLY A 133 5.34 -3.54 -1.17
CA GLY A 133 5.66 -4.28 0.04
C GLY A 133 4.99 -3.77 1.32
N PRO A 134 3.65 -3.64 1.40
CA PRO A 134 3.02 -3.05 2.59
C PRO A 134 3.21 -3.89 3.86
N THR A 135 3.44 -5.20 3.72
CA THR A 135 3.67 -6.15 4.82
C THR A 135 5.05 -6.81 4.76
N VAL A 136 5.94 -6.31 3.91
CA VAL A 136 7.29 -6.85 3.72
C VAL A 136 8.30 -5.77 4.11
N PRO A 137 9.33 -6.09 4.88
CA PRO A 137 10.39 -5.13 5.23
C PRO A 137 11.00 -4.49 3.99
N ASP A 138 11.28 -3.20 4.07
CA ASP A 138 11.95 -2.47 3.01
C ASP A 138 13.46 -2.74 3.08
N PRO A 139 14.07 -3.33 2.04
CA PRO A 139 15.52 -3.49 2.00
C PRO A 139 16.24 -2.21 1.58
N THR A 140 15.53 -1.17 1.16
CA THR A 140 16.13 0.08 0.68
C THR A 140 16.31 1.10 1.81
N THR A 141 17.27 2.00 1.62
CA THR A 141 17.61 3.09 2.53
C THR A 141 17.16 4.43 1.97
N PHE A 142 17.26 5.50 2.77
CA PHE A 142 17.06 6.86 2.27
C PHE A 142 18.11 7.27 1.22
N GLU A 143 19.32 6.70 1.28
CA GLU A 143 20.37 6.93 0.28
C GLU A 143 19.98 6.32 -1.08
N ASP A 144 19.30 5.17 -1.08
CA ASP A 144 18.78 4.56 -2.31
C ASP A 144 17.61 5.35 -2.92
N ALA A 145 16.94 6.16 -2.11
CA ALA A 145 15.82 6.99 -2.54
C ALA A 145 16.24 8.41 -2.96
N TRP A 146 17.47 8.80 -2.69
CA TRP A 146 18.02 10.13 -2.94
C TRP A 146 18.81 10.18 -4.25
#